data_157532a4f7016ce743aa14ce47f07613
#
_entry.id   157532a4f7016ce743aa14ce47f07613
#
_cell.length_a   1.000
_cell.length_b   1.000
_cell.length_c   1.000
_cell.angle_alpha   90.00
_cell.angle_beta   90.00
_cell.angle_gamma   90.00
#
_symmetry.space_group_name_H-M   'P 1'
#
loop_
_entity.id
_entity.type
_entity.pdbx_description
1 polymer ?
#
loop_
_entity_poly.entity_id
_entity_poly.type
_entity_poly.pdbx_seq_one_letter_code
_entity_poly.pdbx_strand_id
1 'polypeptide(L)'
;GLSLDPFYDLVKNEAVVKVFHAARQDLEIFYTTAGVLPEPLFDTQIAAMVCGFGDQVAYETLVNRILDRRLDKSSRFTDWSVRPLSSKQINYALCDVTYLRKIYEFLNDEIIREGRTSWLKEELDILMDPETYLVDPDQSWKRLKLRRKDPEFIRTVKALAIFREKEAQNRDLPRGHIIKDEEIIKLASNKPEKLEDLLGARFLAKSTKTGWIARGVIDAVKNSNEIPSEPFADNHYIPLSAEQEALVDLLKLLLRLNSSTNNVASKLIASSKDIEMIARHKEPNVRAIEGWRYEIFGRDALRLKNGEISLSFNKDGLCLLPVK
;
A
#
# COMPACT_ATOMS: atom_id res chain seq x y z
N GLY A 1 -22.22 14.01 -20.22
CA GLY A 1 -21.85 12.74 -19.59
C GLY A 1 -23.00 12.22 -18.75
N LEU A 2 -22.98 10.95 -18.40
CA LEU A 2 -23.95 10.39 -17.43
C LEU A 2 -23.56 10.90 -16.02
N SER A 3 -24.57 11.26 -15.20
CA SER A 3 -24.32 11.54 -13.78
C SER A 3 -24.05 10.23 -13.04
N LEU A 4 -23.05 10.26 -12.16
CA LEU A 4 -22.73 9.16 -11.23
C LEU A 4 -23.42 9.34 -9.87
N ASP A 5 -24.20 10.39 -9.65
CA ASP A 5 -24.86 10.66 -8.37
C ASP A 5 -25.66 9.48 -7.82
N PRO A 6 -26.50 8.78 -8.63
CA PRO A 6 -27.22 7.61 -8.12
C PRO A 6 -26.31 6.46 -7.67
N PHE A 7 -25.14 6.32 -8.29
CA PHE A 7 -24.12 5.36 -7.87
C PHE A 7 -23.47 5.75 -6.54
N TYR A 8 -23.12 7.02 -6.39
CA TYR A 8 -22.55 7.54 -5.14
C TYR A 8 -23.56 7.51 -3.99
N ASP A 9 -24.86 7.69 -4.27
CA ASP A 9 -25.91 7.51 -3.26
C ASP A 9 -25.98 6.05 -2.78
N LEU A 10 -25.83 5.08 -3.67
CA LEU A 10 -25.70 3.67 -3.30
C LEU A 10 -24.42 3.41 -2.48
N VAL A 11 -23.30 4.01 -2.86
CA VAL A 11 -22.02 3.87 -2.13
C VAL A 11 -22.15 4.38 -0.68
N LYS A 12 -22.91 5.44 -0.46
CA LYS A 12 -23.16 6.03 0.88
C LYS A 12 -24.24 5.31 1.69
N ASN A 13 -25.03 4.42 1.08
CA ASN A 13 -26.15 3.79 1.75
C ASN A 13 -25.66 2.77 2.78
N GLU A 14 -25.75 3.09 4.07
CA GLU A 14 -25.31 2.26 5.18
C GLU A 14 -26.10 0.93 5.33
N ALA A 15 -27.28 0.84 4.76
CA ALA A 15 -28.07 -0.41 4.76
C ALA A 15 -27.56 -1.46 3.77
N VAL A 16 -26.61 -1.09 2.90
CA VAL A 16 -26.08 -1.96 1.84
C VAL A 16 -24.59 -2.16 2.03
N VAL A 17 -24.14 -3.40 2.23
CA VAL A 17 -22.71 -3.74 2.29
C VAL A 17 -22.10 -3.62 0.89
N LYS A 18 -21.04 -2.83 0.77
CA LYS A 18 -20.28 -2.69 -0.47
C LYS A 18 -19.13 -3.69 -0.47
N VAL A 19 -19.24 -4.70 -1.33
CA VAL A 19 -18.28 -5.80 -1.41
C VAL A 19 -17.30 -5.58 -2.57
N PHE A 20 -16.02 -5.63 -2.26
CA PHE A 20 -14.92 -5.48 -3.22
C PHE A 20 -13.91 -6.64 -3.10
N HIS A 21 -12.97 -6.68 -4.03
CA HIS A 21 -11.76 -7.48 -3.93
C HIS A 21 -10.54 -6.62 -4.23
N ALA A 22 -9.67 -6.42 -3.24
CA ALA A 22 -8.52 -5.51 -3.31
C ALA A 22 -8.93 -4.04 -3.57
N ALA A 23 -9.86 -3.53 -2.79
CA ALA A 23 -10.62 -2.29 -2.97
C ALA A 23 -9.79 -1.01 -3.02
N ARG A 24 -8.53 -0.99 -2.53
CA ARG A 24 -7.76 0.23 -2.31
C ARG A 24 -7.77 1.21 -3.49
N GLN A 25 -7.65 0.73 -4.73
CA GLN A 25 -7.63 1.59 -5.92
C GLN A 25 -9.01 2.14 -6.26
N ASP A 26 -10.06 1.33 -6.06
CA ASP A 26 -11.44 1.77 -6.27
C ASP A 26 -11.83 2.84 -5.25
N LEU A 27 -11.43 2.67 -3.99
CA LEU A 27 -11.68 3.64 -2.92
C LEU A 27 -10.94 4.96 -3.16
N GLU A 28 -9.71 4.92 -3.69
CA GLU A 28 -8.96 6.10 -4.11
C GLU A 28 -9.73 6.89 -5.18
N ILE A 29 -10.33 6.19 -6.16
CA ILE A 29 -11.15 6.82 -7.20
C ILE A 29 -12.41 7.45 -6.58
N PHE A 30 -13.15 6.73 -5.73
CA PHE A 30 -14.36 7.28 -5.11
C PHE A 30 -14.06 8.50 -4.25
N TYR A 31 -13.00 8.43 -3.44
CA TYR A 31 -12.60 9.55 -2.59
C TYR A 31 -12.13 10.75 -3.41
N THR A 32 -11.32 10.54 -4.45
CA THR A 32 -10.80 11.61 -5.30
C THR A 32 -11.89 12.27 -6.14
N THR A 33 -12.86 11.49 -6.65
CA THR A 33 -13.89 12.02 -7.57
C THR A 33 -15.12 12.58 -6.87
N ALA A 34 -15.49 12.05 -5.72
CA ALA A 34 -16.72 12.41 -5.03
C ALA A 34 -16.56 12.67 -3.53
N GLY A 35 -15.37 12.52 -2.96
CA GLY A 35 -15.13 12.72 -1.53
C GLY A 35 -15.85 11.69 -0.65
N VAL A 36 -16.16 10.49 -1.19
CA VAL A 36 -16.91 9.46 -0.49
C VAL A 36 -16.13 8.16 -0.36
N LEU A 37 -16.31 7.49 0.76
CA LEU A 37 -15.88 6.11 0.97
C LEU A 37 -17.10 5.22 1.24
N PRO A 38 -17.12 3.97 0.77
CA PRO A 38 -18.25 3.06 0.92
C PRO A 38 -18.35 2.53 2.36
N GLU A 39 -19.44 2.81 3.04
CA GLU A 39 -19.72 2.29 4.37
C GLU A 39 -21.12 1.63 4.41
N PRO A 40 -21.23 0.37 4.92
CA PRO A 40 -20.14 -0.53 5.34
C PRO A 40 -19.38 -1.13 4.14
N LEU A 41 -18.06 -1.30 4.30
CA LEU A 41 -17.16 -1.92 3.35
C LEU A 41 -16.86 -3.37 3.73
N PHE A 42 -16.73 -4.25 2.73
CA PHE A 42 -16.16 -5.58 2.88
C PHE A 42 -15.18 -5.87 1.74
N ASP A 43 -13.89 -6.01 2.06
CA ASP A 43 -12.87 -6.40 1.09
C ASP A 43 -12.57 -7.90 1.21
N THR A 44 -12.93 -8.65 0.18
CA THR A 44 -12.77 -10.11 0.16
C THR A 44 -11.30 -10.54 0.12
N GLN A 45 -10.36 -9.70 -0.32
CA GLN A 45 -8.94 -10.02 -0.26
C GLN A 45 -8.44 -9.97 1.20
N ILE A 46 -8.80 -8.93 1.94
CA ILE A 46 -8.47 -8.81 3.36
C ILE A 46 -9.15 -9.91 4.17
N ALA A 47 -10.45 -10.13 3.93
CA ALA A 47 -11.21 -11.20 4.57
C ALA A 47 -10.56 -12.58 4.35
N ALA A 48 -10.11 -12.86 3.12
CA ALA A 48 -9.40 -14.09 2.79
C ALA A 48 -8.05 -14.20 3.53
N MET A 49 -7.33 -13.09 3.74
CA MET A 49 -6.11 -13.08 4.55
C MET A 49 -6.41 -13.41 6.01
N VAL A 50 -7.50 -12.89 6.58
CA VAL A 50 -7.97 -13.21 7.93
C VAL A 50 -8.37 -14.68 8.05
N CYS A 51 -8.92 -15.28 6.99
CA CYS A 51 -9.31 -16.70 6.92
C CYS A 51 -8.16 -17.65 6.50
N GLY A 52 -6.92 -17.17 6.35
CA GLY A 52 -5.76 -18.02 6.06
C GLY A 52 -5.64 -18.50 4.62
N PHE A 53 -6.31 -17.86 3.67
CA PHE A 53 -6.15 -18.20 2.25
C PHE A 53 -4.78 -17.83 1.67
N GLY A 54 -3.99 -17.05 2.40
CA GLY A 54 -2.66 -16.59 2.03
C GLY A 54 -2.56 -15.06 1.89
N ASP A 55 -1.34 -14.56 1.65
CA ASP A 55 -1.08 -13.13 1.51
C ASP A 55 -1.60 -12.60 0.17
N GLN A 56 -2.50 -11.60 0.20
CA GLN A 56 -2.99 -10.89 -0.99
C GLN A 56 -3.45 -11.83 -2.12
N VAL A 57 -4.22 -12.85 -1.76
CA VAL A 57 -4.70 -13.85 -2.72
C VAL A 57 -5.49 -13.21 -3.85
N ALA A 58 -5.28 -13.67 -5.09
CA ALA A 58 -5.99 -13.17 -6.25
C ALA A 58 -7.45 -13.65 -6.27
N TYR A 59 -8.35 -12.84 -6.83
CA TYR A 59 -9.77 -13.14 -6.98
C TYR A 59 -10.03 -14.50 -7.61
N GLU A 60 -9.36 -14.82 -8.72
CA GLU A 60 -9.46 -16.12 -9.39
C GLU A 60 -9.12 -17.29 -8.47
N THR A 61 -8.11 -17.13 -7.61
CA THR A 61 -7.73 -18.18 -6.65
C THR A 61 -8.85 -18.43 -5.66
N LEU A 62 -9.54 -17.37 -5.19
CA LEU A 62 -10.72 -17.50 -4.33
C LEU A 62 -11.89 -18.17 -5.07
N VAL A 63 -12.18 -17.74 -6.30
CA VAL A 63 -13.23 -18.37 -7.14
C VAL A 63 -12.95 -19.86 -7.31
N ASN A 64 -11.71 -20.23 -7.60
CA ASN A 64 -11.34 -21.63 -7.76
C ASN A 64 -11.44 -22.42 -6.44
N ARG A 65 -10.83 -21.90 -5.35
CA ARG A 65 -10.75 -22.62 -4.07
C ARG A 65 -12.07 -22.72 -3.33
N ILE A 66 -12.93 -21.68 -3.43
CA ILE A 66 -14.20 -21.62 -2.69
C ILE A 66 -15.37 -22.17 -3.53
N LEU A 67 -15.38 -21.90 -4.84
CA LEU A 67 -16.52 -22.20 -5.69
C LEU A 67 -16.26 -23.33 -6.68
N ASP A 68 -15.00 -23.85 -6.74
CA ASP A 68 -14.55 -24.84 -7.75
C ASP A 68 -14.91 -24.40 -9.20
N ARG A 69 -14.63 -23.14 -9.51
CA ARG A 69 -14.89 -22.53 -10.82
C ARG A 69 -13.61 -21.91 -11.40
N ARG A 70 -13.56 -21.83 -12.74
CA ARG A 70 -12.49 -21.15 -13.47
C ARG A 70 -13.03 -19.89 -14.11
N LEU A 71 -12.27 -18.80 -14.02
CA LEU A 71 -12.58 -17.54 -14.69
C LEU A 71 -12.00 -17.54 -16.10
N ASP A 72 -12.80 -17.09 -17.08
CA ASP A 72 -12.29 -16.76 -18.40
C ASP A 72 -11.65 -15.37 -18.38
N LYS A 73 -10.34 -15.32 -18.59
CA LYS A 73 -9.54 -14.08 -18.59
C LYS A 73 -9.38 -13.44 -19.98
N SER A 74 -9.99 -13.99 -21.00
CA SER A 74 -9.78 -13.56 -22.40
C SER A 74 -10.11 -12.08 -22.64
N SER A 75 -10.99 -11.49 -21.81
CA SER A 75 -11.41 -10.10 -21.92
C SER A 75 -10.68 -9.13 -20.97
N ARG A 76 -9.75 -9.59 -20.11
CA ARG A 76 -9.08 -8.75 -19.10
C ARG A 76 -8.34 -7.55 -19.68
N PHE A 77 -7.67 -7.72 -20.80
CA PHE A 77 -6.82 -6.71 -21.42
C PHE A 77 -7.43 -6.10 -22.70
N THR A 78 -8.74 -6.25 -22.88
CA THR A 78 -9.46 -5.62 -24.00
C THR A 78 -9.69 -4.15 -23.70
N ASP A 79 -9.95 -3.35 -24.73
CA ASP A 79 -10.34 -1.95 -24.58
C ASP A 79 -11.76 -1.85 -24.02
N TRP A 80 -11.87 -1.42 -22.77
CA TRP A 80 -13.14 -1.23 -22.06
C TRP A 80 -13.82 0.10 -22.36
N SER A 81 -13.19 1.01 -23.10
CA SER A 81 -13.79 2.29 -23.51
C SER A 81 -14.73 2.16 -24.71
N VAL A 82 -14.59 1.10 -25.50
CA VAL A 82 -15.40 0.83 -26.68
C VAL A 82 -16.88 0.59 -26.29
N ARG A 83 -17.80 1.16 -27.07
CA ARG A 83 -19.25 0.96 -26.92
C ARG A 83 -19.86 0.54 -28.26
N PRO A 84 -20.83 -0.42 -28.25
CA PRO A 84 -21.25 -1.25 -27.11
C PRO A 84 -20.18 -2.25 -26.69
N LEU A 85 -20.23 -2.72 -25.42
CA LEU A 85 -19.40 -3.82 -24.96
C LEU A 85 -19.77 -5.11 -25.68
N SER A 86 -18.77 -5.93 -25.98
CA SER A 86 -18.98 -7.27 -26.53
C SER A 86 -19.61 -8.21 -25.50
N SER A 87 -20.30 -9.26 -25.95
CA SER A 87 -20.87 -10.28 -25.07
C SER A 87 -19.83 -10.94 -24.17
N LYS A 88 -18.58 -11.09 -24.63
CA LYS A 88 -17.47 -11.62 -23.81
C LYS A 88 -17.09 -10.67 -22.69
N GLN A 89 -17.02 -9.37 -22.96
CA GLN A 89 -16.74 -8.35 -21.93
C GLN A 89 -17.87 -8.29 -20.90
N ILE A 90 -19.12 -8.32 -21.34
CA ILE A 90 -20.29 -8.36 -20.44
C ILE A 90 -20.24 -9.59 -19.55
N ASN A 91 -20.01 -10.77 -20.11
CA ASN A 91 -19.90 -12.00 -19.33
C ASN A 91 -18.74 -11.96 -18.32
N TYR A 92 -17.60 -11.42 -18.73
CA TYR A 92 -16.45 -11.22 -17.82
C TYR A 92 -16.85 -10.32 -16.64
N ALA A 93 -17.42 -9.15 -16.89
CA ALA A 93 -17.87 -8.22 -15.85
C ALA A 93 -18.93 -8.83 -14.92
N LEU A 94 -19.87 -9.62 -15.46
CA LEU A 94 -20.87 -10.32 -14.66
C LEU A 94 -20.25 -11.37 -13.74
N CYS A 95 -19.21 -12.08 -14.19
CA CYS A 95 -18.49 -13.05 -13.34
C CYS A 95 -17.80 -12.38 -12.15
N ASP A 96 -17.26 -11.16 -12.33
CA ASP A 96 -16.63 -10.41 -11.24
C ASP A 96 -17.63 -10.03 -10.13
N VAL A 97 -18.92 -9.87 -10.45
CA VAL A 97 -19.96 -9.55 -9.46
C VAL A 97 -20.62 -10.81 -8.88
N THR A 98 -21.00 -11.76 -9.74
CA THR A 98 -21.79 -12.92 -9.32
C THR A 98 -21.02 -13.88 -8.42
N TYR A 99 -19.75 -14.10 -8.69
CA TYR A 99 -18.89 -14.92 -7.84
C TYR A 99 -18.45 -14.16 -6.58
N LEU A 100 -18.25 -12.85 -6.67
CA LEU A 100 -17.84 -12.02 -5.53
C LEU A 100 -18.84 -12.10 -4.37
N ARG A 101 -20.15 -12.06 -4.69
CA ARG A 101 -21.19 -12.22 -3.69
C ARG A 101 -21.09 -13.56 -2.93
N LYS A 102 -20.87 -14.67 -3.64
CA LYS A 102 -20.73 -15.99 -3.02
C LYS A 102 -19.46 -16.10 -2.17
N ILE A 103 -18.38 -15.47 -2.61
CA ILE A 103 -17.13 -15.40 -1.84
C ILE A 103 -17.34 -14.59 -0.56
N TYR A 104 -18.06 -13.47 -0.65
CA TYR A 104 -18.44 -12.69 0.52
C TYR A 104 -19.22 -13.52 1.54
N GLU A 105 -20.29 -14.19 1.11
CA GLU A 105 -21.13 -15.02 1.97
C GLU A 105 -20.25 -16.07 2.69
N PHE A 106 -19.42 -16.79 1.96
CA PHE A 106 -18.50 -17.79 2.54
C PHE A 106 -17.51 -17.19 3.54
N LEU A 107 -16.79 -16.13 3.16
CA LEU A 107 -15.77 -15.54 4.02
C LEU A 107 -16.36 -14.88 5.26
N ASN A 108 -17.52 -14.24 5.14
CA ASN A 108 -18.23 -13.64 6.26
C ASN A 108 -18.64 -14.69 7.29
N ASP A 109 -19.20 -15.82 6.84
CA ASP A 109 -19.58 -16.93 7.71
C ASP A 109 -18.35 -17.53 8.42
N GLU A 110 -17.24 -17.70 7.72
CA GLU A 110 -15.97 -18.17 8.30
C GLU A 110 -15.46 -17.22 9.39
N ILE A 111 -15.45 -15.90 9.12
CA ILE A 111 -14.98 -14.88 10.05
C ILE A 111 -15.84 -14.84 11.31
N ILE A 112 -17.16 -14.96 11.18
CA ILE A 112 -18.08 -15.01 12.31
C ILE A 112 -17.86 -16.30 13.12
N ARG A 113 -17.74 -17.44 12.45
CA ARG A 113 -17.50 -18.75 13.08
C ARG A 113 -16.20 -18.77 13.88
N GLU A 114 -15.13 -18.15 13.36
CA GLU A 114 -13.83 -18.08 14.01
C GLU A 114 -13.72 -16.93 15.04
N GLY A 115 -14.76 -16.10 15.20
CA GLY A 115 -14.75 -14.96 16.10
C GLY A 115 -13.79 -13.84 15.72
N ARG A 116 -13.47 -13.68 14.41
CA ARG A 116 -12.45 -12.77 13.88
C ARG A 116 -13.01 -11.48 13.30
N THR A 117 -14.24 -11.12 13.60
CA THR A 117 -14.89 -9.90 13.10
C THR A 117 -14.11 -8.63 13.46
N SER A 118 -13.55 -8.58 14.68
CA SER A 118 -12.71 -7.45 15.11
C SER A 118 -11.40 -7.37 14.33
N TRP A 119 -10.79 -8.50 13.94
CA TRP A 119 -9.57 -8.52 13.12
C TRP A 119 -9.82 -7.94 11.74
N LEU A 120 -10.92 -8.38 11.11
CA LEU A 120 -11.32 -7.83 9.82
C LEU A 120 -11.61 -6.33 9.91
N LYS A 121 -12.35 -5.90 10.95
CA LYS A 121 -12.70 -4.50 11.14
C LYS A 121 -11.46 -3.61 11.23
N GLU A 122 -10.47 -3.97 12.05
CA GLU A 122 -9.22 -3.21 12.17
C GLU A 122 -8.49 -3.01 10.83
N GLU A 123 -8.51 -4.01 9.95
CA GLU A 123 -7.89 -3.90 8.63
C GLU A 123 -8.72 -3.05 7.67
N LEU A 124 -10.05 -3.15 7.73
CA LEU A 124 -10.94 -2.32 6.91
C LEU A 124 -10.92 -0.86 7.35
N ASP A 125 -10.80 -0.58 8.65
CA ASP A 125 -10.69 0.78 9.19
C ASP A 125 -9.50 1.55 8.56
N ILE A 126 -8.40 0.85 8.22
CA ILE A 126 -7.26 1.45 7.51
C ILE A 126 -7.63 1.87 6.08
N LEU A 127 -8.42 1.05 5.39
CA LEU A 127 -8.92 1.40 4.06
C LEU A 127 -9.98 2.52 4.11
N MET A 128 -10.68 2.63 5.23
CA MET A 128 -11.71 3.66 5.43
C MET A 128 -11.15 4.98 5.95
N ASP A 129 -9.85 5.04 6.24
CA ASP A 129 -9.19 6.28 6.64
C ASP A 129 -8.92 7.16 5.40
N PRO A 130 -9.55 8.35 5.29
CA PRO A 130 -9.33 9.28 4.20
C PRO A 130 -7.86 9.68 4.01
N GLU A 131 -7.08 9.74 5.10
CA GLU A 131 -5.64 10.05 5.04
C GLU A 131 -4.85 9.05 4.17
N THR A 132 -5.38 7.82 4.01
CA THR A 132 -4.81 6.80 3.13
C THR A 132 -4.77 7.22 1.67
N TYR A 133 -5.70 8.10 1.24
CA TYR A 133 -5.89 8.54 -0.15
C TYR A 133 -5.41 9.96 -0.40
N LEU A 134 -5.19 10.73 0.65
CA LEU A 134 -4.64 12.08 0.53
C LEU A 134 -3.15 12.01 0.24
N VAL A 135 -2.76 12.57 -0.89
CA VAL A 135 -1.35 12.77 -1.21
C VAL A 135 -1.03 14.23 -0.94
N ASP A 136 -0.41 14.48 0.22
CA ASP A 136 0.11 15.80 0.55
C ASP A 136 1.28 16.14 -0.40
N PRO A 137 1.14 17.18 -1.26
CA PRO A 137 2.22 17.63 -2.14
C PRO A 137 3.50 17.96 -1.38
N ASP A 138 3.40 18.51 -0.17
CA ASP A 138 4.56 18.93 0.63
C ASP A 138 5.39 17.73 1.15
N GLN A 139 4.78 16.54 1.22
CA GLN A 139 5.45 15.29 1.60
C GLN A 139 5.86 14.42 0.40
N SER A 140 5.50 14.82 -0.84
CA SER A 140 5.68 14.01 -2.05
C SER A 140 7.15 13.67 -2.34
N TRP A 141 8.09 14.54 -1.93
CA TRP A 141 9.52 14.35 -2.08
C TRP A 141 10.09 13.17 -1.26
N LYS A 142 9.46 12.78 -0.16
CA LYS A 142 9.90 11.66 0.70
C LYS A 142 9.89 10.30 -0.01
N ARG A 143 9.17 10.20 -1.12
CA ARG A 143 9.12 8.99 -1.98
C ARG A 143 10.34 8.85 -2.89
N LEU A 144 11.12 9.93 -3.06
CA LEU A 144 12.29 9.93 -3.92
C LEU A 144 13.50 9.28 -3.24
N LYS A 145 14.19 8.41 -3.94
CA LYS A 145 15.41 7.76 -3.45
C LYS A 145 16.60 8.71 -3.61
N LEU A 146 16.87 9.53 -2.59
CA LEU A 146 17.91 10.51 -2.61
C LEU A 146 19.22 9.94 -2.07
N ARG A 147 20.33 10.11 -2.83
CA ARG A 147 21.68 9.76 -2.39
C ARG A 147 22.42 10.96 -1.77
N ARG A 148 22.08 12.14 -2.21
CA ARG A 148 22.66 13.41 -1.79
C ARG A 148 21.73 14.07 -0.76
N LYS A 149 22.28 14.64 0.31
CA LYS A 149 21.51 15.09 1.48
C LYS A 149 21.82 16.53 1.90
N ASP A 150 22.59 17.27 1.09
CA ASP A 150 22.86 18.68 1.42
C ASP A 150 21.57 19.51 1.40
N PRO A 151 21.44 20.49 2.31
CA PRO A 151 20.19 21.22 2.53
C PRO A 151 19.66 21.93 1.28
N GLU A 152 20.54 22.47 0.46
CA GLU A 152 20.17 23.20 -0.75
C GLU A 152 19.62 22.27 -1.82
N PHE A 153 20.26 21.13 -2.02
CA PHE A 153 19.75 20.09 -2.92
C PHE A 153 18.37 19.59 -2.48
N ILE A 154 18.19 19.31 -1.17
CA ILE A 154 16.91 18.84 -0.63
C ILE A 154 15.80 19.88 -0.82
N ARG A 155 16.06 21.18 -0.58
CA ARG A 155 15.06 22.24 -0.85
C ARG A 155 14.64 22.26 -2.31
N THR A 156 15.60 22.15 -3.22
CA THR A 156 15.29 22.12 -4.66
C THR A 156 14.50 20.87 -5.07
N VAL A 157 14.84 19.70 -4.51
CA VAL A 157 14.06 18.46 -4.70
C VAL A 157 12.63 18.62 -4.18
N LYS A 158 12.45 19.19 -2.97
CA LYS A 158 11.13 19.47 -2.41
C LYS A 158 10.33 20.38 -3.32
N ALA A 159 10.88 21.50 -3.75
CA ALA A 159 10.21 22.45 -4.64
C ALA A 159 9.71 21.78 -5.93
N LEU A 160 10.58 21.01 -6.59
CA LEU A 160 10.25 20.30 -7.82
C LEU A 160 9.22 19.19 -7.60
N ALA A 161 9.31 18.47 -6.49
CA ALA A 161 8.34 17.42 -6.16
C ALA A 161 6.96 17.99 -5.84
N ILE A 162 6.89 19.09 -5.08
CA ILE A 162 5.66 19.83 -4.79
C ILE A 162 5.01 20.34 -6.08
N PHE A 163 5.79 20.98 -6.95
CA PHE A 163 5.30 21.44 -8.25
C PHE A 163 4.71 20.29 -9.05
N ARG A 164 5.47 19.18 -9.19
CA ARG A 164 5.01 18.00 -9.92
C ARG A 164 3.71 17.43 -9.38
N GLU A 165 3.62 17.29 -8.06
CA GLU A 165 2.44 16.69 -7.42
C GLU A 165 1.21 17.58 -7.57
N LYS A 166 1.34 18.89 -7.35
CA LYS A 166 0.25 19.85 -7.55
C LYS A 166 -0.25 19.86 -9.00
N GLU A 167 0.65 19.84 -9.96
CA GLU A 167 0.24 19.82 -11.38
C GLU A 167 -0.35 18.46 -11.79
N ALA A 168 0.13 17.36 -11.22
CA ALA A 168 -0.45 16.03 -11.45
C ALA A 168 -1.90 15.96 -10.96
N GLN A 169 -2.16 16.46 -9.75
CA GLN A 169 -3.51 16.53 -9.16
C GLN A 169 -4.42 17.48 -9.94
N ASN A 170 -3.95 18.70 -10.24
CA ASN A 170 -4.75 19.72 -10.94
C ASN A 170 -5.14 19.29 -12.38
N ARG A 171 -4.32 18.47 -13.02
CA ARG A 171 -4.52 18.06 -14.43
C ARG A 171 -5.02 16.65 -14.58
N ASP A 172 -5.22 15.94 -13.48
CA ASP A 172 -5.60 14.51 -13.49
C ASP A 172 -4.63 13.68 -14.37
N LEU A 173 -3.32 13.87 -14.16
CA LEU A 173 -2.28 13.19 -14.90
C LEU A 173 -1.36 12.40 -13.97
N PRO A 174 -0.89 11.23 -14.39
CA PRO A 174 0.16 10.52 -13.66
C PRO A 174 1.39 11.42 -13.49
N ARG A 175 1.92 11.52 -12.26
CA ARG A 175 3.09 12.39 -11.95
C ARG A 175 4.31 12.16 -12.85
N GLY A 176 4.53 10.91 -13.30
CA GLY A 176 5.59 10.58 -14.24
C GLY A 176 5.40 11.16 -15.65
N HIS A 177 4.19 11.59 -16.00
CA HIS A 177 3.91 12.32 -17.24
C HIS A 177 4.26 13.80 -17.12
N ILE A 178 4.32 14.34 -15.91
CA ILE A 178 4.79 15.71 -15.66
C ILE A 178 6.31 15.74 -15.62
N ILE A 179 6.93 15.05 -14.66
CA ILE A 179 8.39 14.93 -14.50
C ILE A 179 8.71 13.59 -13.87
N LYS A 180 9.66 12.83 -14.41
CA LYS A 180 10.12 11.57 -13.85
C LYS A 180 10.98 11.79 -12.59
N ASP A 181 11.02 10.79 -11.69
CA ASP A 181 11.82 10.87 -10.46
C ASP A 181 13.30 11.16 -10.73
N GLU A 182 13.86 10.51 -11.74
CA GLU A 182 15.26 10.73 -12.13
C GLU A 182 15.52 12.14 -12.69
N GLU A 183 14.54 12.73 -13.38
CA GLU A 183 14.64 14.09 -13.89
C GLU A 183 14.62 15.11 -12.75
N ILE A 184 13.79 14.91 -11.70
CA ILE A 184 13.78 15.77 -10.50
C ILE A 184 15.17 15.79 -9.85
N ILE A 185 15.78 14.61 -9.64
CA ILE A 185 17.10 14.50 -9.01
C ILE A 185 18.17 15.24 -9.82
N LYS A 186 18.14 15.10 -11.14
CA LYS A 186 19.08 15.77 -12.05
C LYS A 186 18.83 17.27 -12.13
N LEU A 187 17.57 17.71 -12.17
CA LEU A 187 17.20 19.13 -12.13
C LEU A 187 17.66 19.79 -10.83
N ALA A 188 17.45 19.14 -9.69
CA ALA A 188 17.92 19.65 -8.39
C ALA A 188 19.44 19.73 -8.29
N SER A 189 20.16 18.87 -9.00
CA SER A 189 21.63 18.92 -9.04
C SER A 189 22.16 20.03 -9.95
N ASN A 190 21.46 20.33 -11.05
CA ASN A 190 21.91 21.30 -12.05
C ASN A 190 21.33 22.71 -11.88
N LYS A 191 20.21 22.84 -11.14
CA LYS A 191 19.53 24.10 -10.80
C LYS A 191 19.34 25.04 -12.01
N PRO A 192 18.59 24.64 -13.03
CA PRO A 192 18.35 25.50 -14.18
C PRO A 192 17.51 26.72 -13.78
N GLU A 193 18.03 27.92 -14.01
CA GLU A 193 17.33 29.18 -13.71
C GLU A 193 16.73 29.84 -14.97
N LYS A 194 17.11 29.37 -16.14
CA LYS A 194 16.66 29.89 -17.44
C LYS A 194 16.21 28.78 -18.36
N LEU A 195 15.40 29.15 -19.35
CA LEU A 195 14.88 28.19 -20.35
C LEU A 195 16.00 27.56 -21.17
N GLU A 196 17.06 28.32 -21.46
CA GLU A 196 18.22 27.85 -22.20
C GLU A 196 18.92 26.69 -21.51
N ASP A 197 18.99 26.73 -20.17
CA ASP A 197 19.58 25.67 -19.35
C ASP A 197 18.82 24.34 -19.50
N LEU A 198 17.46 24.41 -19.57
CA LEU A 198 16.64 23.23 -19.81
C LEU A 198 16.76 22.69 -21.23
N LEU A 199 16.82 23.59 -22.24
CA LEU A 199 16.94 23.16 -23.65
C LEU A 199 18.25 22.41 -23.89
N GLY A 200 19.35 22.82 -23.24
CA GLY A 200 20.64 22.16 -23.31
C GLY A 200 20.74 20.83 -22.56
N ALA A 201 19.82 20.54 -21.64
CA ALA A 201 19.87 19.37 -20.79
C ALA A 201 19.44 18.10 -21.52
N ARG A 202 20.41 17.26 -21.94
CA ARG A 202 20.14 16.02 -22.71
C ARG A 202 19.35 14.95 -21.94
N PHE A 203 19.37 15.01 -20.62
CA PHE A 203 18.72 14.03 -19.73
C PHE A 203 17.22 14.27 -19.51
N LEU A 204 16.67 15.38 -20.00
CA LEU A 204 15.25 15.72 -19.86
C LEU A 204 14.44 15.25 -21.08
N ALA A 205 13.22 14.81 -20.81
CA ALA A 205 12.22 14.57 -21.86
C ALA A 205 11.89 15.87 -22.60
N LYS A 206 11.47 15.76 -23.86
CA LYS A 206 11.08 16.93 -24.64
C LYS A 206 9.94 17.74 -23.98
N SER A 207 9.00 17.05 -23.35
CA SER A 207 7.89 17.66 -22.61
C SER A 207 8.36 18.50 -21.42
N THR A 208 9.41 18.10 -20.72
CA THR A 208 9.97 18.83 -19.57
C THR A 208 10.71 20.11 -19.97
N LYS A 209 11.14 20.20 -21.24
CA LYS A 209 11.92 21.32 -21.76
C LYS A 209 11.07 22.47 -22.32
N THR A 210 9.77 22.28 -22.48
CA THR A 210 8.91 23.23 -23.21
C THR A 210 7.60 23.49 -22.45
N GLY A 211 6.96 24.59 -22.84
CA GLY A 211 5.62 24.92 -22.36
C GLY A 211 5.54 25.28 -20.89
N TRP A 212 4.45 24.87 -20.26
CA TRP A 212 4.13 25.18 -18.87
C TRP A 212 5.00 24.38 -17.88
N ILE A 213 5.41 23.15 -18.24
CA ILE A 213 6.29 22.33 -17.38
C ILE A 213 7.64 23.02 -17.21
N ALA A 214 8.25 23.47 -18.31
CA ALA A 214 9.54 24.16 -18.29
C ALA A 214 9.50 25.42 -17.41
N ARG A 215 8.44 26.22 -17.55
CA ARG A 215 8.22 27.42 -16.70
C ARG A 215 8.10 27.05 -15.23
N GLY A 216 7.23 26.07 -14.91
CA GLY A 216 7.04 25.62 -13.53
C GLY A 216 8.29 25.03 -12.88
N VAL A 217 9.14 24.31 -13.67
CA VAL A 217 10.45 23.84 -13.21
C VAL A 217 11.36 25.00 -12.84
N ILE A 218 11.48 26.03 -13.70
CA ILE A 218 12.30 27.21 -13.43
C ILE A 218 11.81 27.95 -12.21
N ASP A 219 10.49 28.17 -12.10
CA ASP A 219 9.90 28.86 -10.94
C ASP A 219 10.12 28.06 -9.65
N ALA A 220 9.94 26.74 -9.68
CA ALA A 220 10.20 25.88 -8.54
C ALA A 220 11.68 25.93 -8.10
N VAL A 221 12.62 25.93 -9.03
CA VAL A 221 14.06 26.03 -8.72
C VAL A 221 14.38 27.40 -8.11
N LYS A 222 13.91 28.50 -8.70
CA LYS A 222 14.13 29.86 -8.19
C LYS A 222 13.61 30.05 -6.77
N ASN A 223 12.39 29.56 -6.51
CA ASN A 223 11.71 29.73 -5.23
C ASN A 223 12.11 28.64 -4.20
N SER A 224 13.02 27.73 -4.56
CA SER A 224 13.44 26.63 -3.67
C SER A 224 14.06 27.11 -2.36
N ASN A 225 14.65 28.31 -2.33
CA ASN A 225 15.22 28.90 -1.11
C ASN A 225 14.18 29.36 -0.09
N GLU A 226 12.92 29.56 -0.51
CA GLU A 226 11.80 29.90 0.38
C GLU A 226 11.26 28.69 1.16
N ILE A 227 11.62 27.48 0.71
CA ILE A 227 11.19 26.24 1.37
C ILE A 227 12.00 26.06 2.66
N PRO A 228 11.32 25.85 3.81
CA PRO A 228 11.99 25.59 5.06
C PRO A 228 12.97 24.41 4.97
N SER A 229 14.18 24.64 5.44
CA SER A 229 15.16 23.57 5.59
C SER A 229 14.78 22.73 6.81
N GLU A 230 13.95 21.73 6.62
CA GLU A 230 13.84 20.69 7.64
C GLU A 230 15.14 19.89 7.62
N PRO A 231 15.70 19.57 8.80
CA PRO A 231 16.79 18.61 8.83
C PRO A 231 16.28 17.34 8.13
N PHE A 232 16.97 16.93 7.09
CA PHE A 232 16.73 15.61 6.52
C PHE A 232 16.99 14.66 7.68
N ALA A 233 15.91 14.08 8.23
CA ALA A 233 16.07 13.03 9.22
C ALA A 233 16.97 12.00 8.55
N ASP A 234 18.23 12.01 8.96
CA ASP A 234 19.21 11.09 8.44
C ASP A 234 18.81 9.71 8.98
N ASN A 235 17.83 9.12 8.31
CA ASN A 235 17.60 7.71 8.45
C ASN A 235 18.85 7.02 7.90
N HIS A 236 19.97 7.21 8.60
CA HIS A 236 21.08 6.30 8.43
C HIS A 236 20.45 4.93 8.66
N TYR A 237 20.28 4.19 7.57
CA TYR A 237 20.06 2.76 7.68
C TYR A 237 21.29 2.23 8.43
N ILE A 238 21.18 2.17 9.76
CA ILE A 238 22.17 1.49 10.58
C ILE A 238 21.97 0.02 10.25
N PRO A 239 22.94 -0.66 9.64
CA PRO A 239 22.83 -2.09 9.41
C PRO A 239 22.48 -2.82 10.71
N LEU A 240 21.75 -3.90 10.61
CA LEU A 240 21.55 -4.78 11.76
C LEU A 240 22.90 -5.36 12.20
N SER A 241 23.11 -5.53 13.51
CA SER A 241 24.21 -6.35 13.97
C SER A 241 23.97 -7.82 13.62
N ALA A 242 25.01 -8.65 13.64
CA ALA A 242 24.88 -10.08 13.36
C ALA A 242 23.87 -10.76 14.30
N GLU A 243 23.82 -10.34 15.57
CA GLU A 243 22.86 -10.84 16.56
C GLU A 243 21.44 -10.40 16.21
N GLN A 244 21.26 -9.16 15.75
CA GLN A 244 19.94 -8.66 15.32
C GLN A 244 19.46 -9.34 14.04
N GLU A 245 20.35 -9.63 13.09
CA GLU A 245 20.02 -10.40 11.87
C GLU A 245 19.56 -11.82 12.23
N ALA A 246 20.29 -12.50 13.12
CA ALA A 246 19.90 -13.82 13.61
C ALA A 246 18.53 -13.78 14.32
N LEU A 247 18.26 -12.77 15.14
CA LEU A 247 16.97 -12.59 15.79
C LEU A 247 15.84 -12.34 14.77
N VAL A 248 16.09 -11.54 13.74
CA VAL A 248 15.12 -11.31 12.64
C VAL A 248 14.75 -12.64 11.99
N ASP A 249 15.70 -13.53 11.75
CA ASP A 249 15.41 -14.84 11.13
C ASP A 249 14.62 -15.76 12.08
N LEU A 250 14.93 -15.77 13.36
CA LEU A 250 14.13 -16.48 14.37
C LEU A 250 12.70 -15.95 14.45
N LEU A 251 12.52 -14.62 14.44
CA LEU A 251 11.19 -13.97 14.44
C LEU A 251 10.39 -14.30 13.17
N LYS A 252 11.02 -14.39 12.01
CA LYS A 252 10.36 -14.84 10.76
C LYS A 252 9.90 -16.30 10.86
N LEU A 253 10.69 -17.17 11.49
CA LEU A 253 10.30 -18.57 11.72
C LEU A 253 9.12 -18.64 12.70
N LEU A 254 9.15 -17.87 13.79
CA LEU A 254 8.05 -17.75 14.72
C LEU A 254 6.78 -17.23 14.03
N LEU A 255 6.91 -16.22 13.18
CA LEU A 255 5.77 -15.69 12.40
C LEU A 255 5.15 -16.77 11.50
N ARG A 256 5.95 -17.59 10.82
CA ARG A 256 5.46 -18.72 10.02
C ARG A 256 4.71 -19.74 10.87
N LEU A 257 5.26 -20.10 12.03
CA LEU A 257 4.62 -21.02 12.96
C LEU A 257 3.24 -20.49 13.37
N ASN A 258 3.18 -19.24 13.86
CA ASN A 258 1.95 -18.65 14.35
C ASN A 258 0.92 -18.39 13.25
N SER A 259 1.36 -17.99 12.06
CA SER A 259 0.51 -17.85 10.87
C SER A 259 -0.15 -19.18 10.50
N SER A 260 0.62 -20.27 10.49
CA SER A 260 0.11 -21.63 10.19
C SER A 260 -0.82 -22.14 11.28
N THR A 261 -0.43 -22.00 12.54
CA THR A 261 -1.22 -22.49 13.69
C THR A 261 -2.56 -21.77 13.82
N ASN A 262 -2.57 -20.45 13.56
CA ASN A 262 -3.77 -19.65 13.67
C ASN A 262 -4.52 -19.52 12.33
N ASN A 263 -4.05 -20.15 11.26
CA ASN A 263 -4.64 -20.07 9.93
C ASN A 263 -4.98 -18.62 9.53
N VAL A 264 -3.98 -17.73 9.53
CA VAL A 264 -4.09 -16.32 9.15
C VAL A 264 -2.85 -15.90 8.34
N ALA A 265 -3.02 -15.01 7.38
CA ALA A 265 -1.92 -14.56 6.53
C ALA A 265 -0.81 -13.86 7.32
N SER A 266 0.45 -14.22 7.09
CA SER A 266 1.59 -13.71 7.85
C SER A 266 1.76 -12.20 7.74
N LYS A 267 1.44 -11.59 6.59
CA LYS A 267 1.52 -10.14 6.38
C LYS A 267 0.51 -9.35 7.22
N LEU A 268 -0.63 -9.93 7.59
CA LEU A 268 -1.57 -9.28 8.52
C LEU A 268 -1.04 -9.28 9.94
N ILE A 269 -0.26 -10.29 10.33
CA ILE A 269 0.32 -10.38 11.68
C ILE A 269 1.47 -9.40 11.83
N ALA A 270 2.49 -9.49 10.94
CA ALA A 270 3.67 -8.65 11.00
C ALA A 270 4.28 -8.44 9.61
N SER A 271 4.69 -7.21 9.31
CA SER A 271 5.51 -6.90 8.16
C SER A 271 7.00 -7.17 8.43
N SER A 272 7.82 -7.24 7.38
CA SER A 272 9.28 -7.34 7.55
C SER A 272 9.85 -6.16 8.35
N LYS A 273 9.26 -4.97 8.20
CA LYS A 273 9.64 -3.78 8.97
C LYS A 273 9.31 -3.93 10.46
N ASP A 274 8.14 -4.49 10.79
CA ASP A 274 7.77 -4.75 12.19
C ASP A 274 8.74 -5.70 12.85
N ILE A 275 9.13 -6.77 12.14
CA ILE A 275 10.11 -7.76 12.64
C ILE A 275 11.47 -7.10 12.88
N GLU A 276 11.96 -6.27 11.94
CA GLU A 276 13.20 -5.52 12.13
C GLU A 276 13.11 -4.55 13.33
N MET A 277 12.00 -3.85 13.48
CA MET A 277 11.77 -2.94 14.61
C MET A 277 11.73 -3.69 15.94
N ILE A 278 11.10 -4.87 15.99
CA ILE A 278 11.11 -5.73 17.18
C ILE A 278 12.56 -6.15 17.51
N ALA A 279 13.35 -6.54 16.51
CA ALA A 279 14.74 -6.93 16.73
C ALA A 279 15.63 -5.78 17.21
N ARG A 280 15.44 -4.56 16.69
CA ARG A 280 16.26 -3.39 16.99
C ARG A 280 16.00 -2.74 18.34
N HIS A 281 14.72 -2.55 18.67
CA HIS A 281 14.30 -1.67 19.76
C HIS A 281 13.85 -2.44 20.98
N LYS A 282 14.31 -2.02 22.18
CA LYS A 282 13.89 -2.61 23.44
C LYS A 282 12.36 -2.53 23.63
N GLU A 283 11.80 -1.39 23.27
CA GLU A 283 10.36 -1.10 23.26
C GLU A 283 9.95 -0.76 21.83
N PRO A 284 9.63 -1.76 21.01
CA PRO A 284 9.24 -1.50 19.62
C PRO A 284 7.81 -0.93 19.61
N ASN A 285 7.59 0.10 18.77
CA ASN A 285 6.27 0.67 18.51
C ASN A 285 5.82 0.18 17.12
N VAL A 286 5.15 -0.96 17.08
CA VAL A 286 4.68 -1.61 15.85
C VAL A 286 3.37 -2.35 16.09
N ARG A 287 2.52 -2.40 15.06
CA ARG A 287 1.22 -3.09 15.12
C ARG A 287 1.30 -4.57 15.50
N ALA A 288 2.42 -5.22 15.18
CA ALA A 288 2.64 -6.64 15.46
C ALA A 288 2.63 -6.99 16.96
N ILE A 289 2.75 -6.00 17.84
CA ILE A 289 2.70 -6.19 19.31
C ILE A 289 1.46 -5.54 19.94
N GLU A 290 0.41 -5.31 19.16
CA GLU A 290 -0.82 -4.69 19.64
C GLU A 290 -2.04 -5.55 19.28
N GLY A 291 -3.14 -5.37 20.03
CA GLY A 291 -4.42 -5.99 19.77
C GLY A 291 -4.33 -7.51 19.61
N TRP A 292 -5.07 -8.05 18.65
CA TRP A 292 -5.10 -9.49 18.36
C TRP A 292 -3.75 -10.04 17.87
N ARG A 293 -2.91 -9.20 17.27
CA ARG A 293 -1.55 -9.60 16.80
C ARG A 293 -0.63 -9.89 17.97
N TYR A 294 -0.77 -9.14 19.05
CA TYR A 294 -0.05 -9.43 20.29
C TYR A 294 -0.35 -10.83 20.82
N GLU A 295 -1.63 -11.22 20.84
CA GLU A 295 -2.06 -12.51 21.36
C GLU A 295 -1.52 -13.70 20.56
N ILE A 296 -1.47 -13.58 19.24
CA ILE A 296 -1.06 -14.68 18.36
C ILE A 296 0.43 -14.68 17.99
N PHE A 297 1.12 -13.54 18.16
CA PHE A 297 2.53 -13.43 17.76
C PHE A 297 3.35 -12.52 18.68
N GLY A 298 2.90 -11.30 18.95
CA GLY A 298 3.70 -10.25 19.58
C GLY A 298 4.24 -10.67 20.96
N ARG A 299 3.42 -11.30 21.78
CA ARG A 299 3.81 -11.82 23.10
C ARG A 299 4.98 -12.81 22.97
N ASP A 300 4.88 -13.79 22.08
CA ASP A 300 5.92 -14.79 21.93
C ASP A 300 7.15 -14.22 21.20
N ALA A 301 6.98 -13.23 20.32
CA ALA A 301 8.09 -12.50 19.69
C ALA A 301 8.94 -11.75 20.75
N LEU A 302 8.30 -11.09 21.71
CA LEU A 302 9.01 -10.43 22.81
C LEU A 302 9.69 -11.42 23.74
N ARG A 303 9.03 -12.52 24.09
CA ARG A 303 9.61 -13.61 24.91
C ARG A 303 10.81 -14.27 24.23
N LEU A 304 10.72 -14.51 22.90
CA LEU A 304 11.84 -15.06 22.13
C LEU A 304 13.04 -14.10 22.16
N LYS A 305 12.79 -12.81 21.95
CA LYS A 305 13.81 -11.77 22.02
C LYS A 305 14.48 -11.68 23.38
N ASN A 306 13.72 -11.85 24.47
CA ASN A 306 14.23 -11.80 25.83
C ASN A 306 14.93 -13.12 26.27
N GLY A 307 14.95 -14.15 25.41
CA GLY A 307 15.53 -15.44 25.75
C GLY A 307 14.69 -16.29 26.70
N GLU A 308 13.40 -15.99 26.87
CA GLU A 308 12.48 -16.75 27.72
C GLU A 308 11.97 -18.03 27.05
N ILE A 309 11.96 -18.04 25.70
CA ILE A 309 11.57 -19.19 24.87
C ILE A 309 12.56 -19.38 23.74
N SER A 310 12.60 -20.60 23.19
CA SER A 310 13.39 -21.00 22.04
C SER A 310 12.54 -21.68 20.99
N LEU A 311 12.97 -21.65 19.73
CA LEU A 311 12.40 -22.45 18.64
C LEU A 311 13.14 -23.80 18.54
N SER A 312 12.40 -24.86 18.41
CA SER A 312 12.92 -26.21 18.22
C SER A 312 12.16 -26.94 17.11
N PHE A 313 12.81 -27.90 16.47
CA PHE A 313 12.19 -28.74 15.45
C PHE A 313 12.20 -30.18 15.91
N ASN A 314 11.03 -30.79 16.00
CA ASN A 314 10.85 -32.19 16.42
C ASN A 314 10.05 -32.97 15.35
N LYS A 315 9.60 -34.18 15.70
CA LYS A 315 8.83 -35.06 14.78
C LYS A 315 7.52 -34.42 14.29
N ASP A 316 6.93 -33.55 15.10
CA ASP A 316 5.66 -32.87 14.82
C ASP A 316 5.88 -31.51 14.12
N GLY A 317 7.13 -31.12 13.89
CA GLY A 317 7.51 -29.88 13.22
C GLY A 317 8.12 -28.83 14.14
N LEU A 318 7.96 -27.56 13.76
CA LEU A 318 8.48 -26.41 14.51
C LEU A 318 7.63 -26.17 15.77
N CYS A 319 8.26 -25.99 16.93
CA CYS A 319 7.60 -25.76 18.21
C CYS A 319 8.36 -24.74 19.07
N LEU A 320 7.66 -24.20 20.09
CA LEU A 320 8.22 -23.32 21.10
C LEU A 320 8.51 -24.09 22.39
N LEU A 321 9.69 -23.86 22.94
CA LEU A 321 10.11 -24.44 24.23
C LEU A 321 10.50 -23.33 25.20
N PRO A 322 10.12 -23.42 26.48
CA PRO A 322 10.63 -22.51 27.51
C PRO A 322 12.13 -22.73 27.69
N VAL A 323 12.86 -21.64 27.83
CA VAL A 323 14.28 -21.67 28.25
C VAL A 323 14.27 -21.74 29.78
N LYS A 324 14.95 -22.76 30.33
CA LYS A 324 15.08 -22.95 31.78
C LYS A 324 16.16 -22.05 32.38
#